data_14efa4100fda81481656cbdb675b6475
#
_entry.id   14efa4100fda81481656cbdb675b6475
#
_cell.length_a   1.000
_cell.length_b   1.000
_cell.length_c   1.000
_cell.angle_alpha   90.00
_cell.angle_beta   90.00
_cell.angle_gamma   90.00
#
_symmetry.space_group_name_H-M   'P 1'
#
loop_
_entity.id
_entity.type
_entity.pdbx_description
1 polymer ?
#
loop_
_entity_poly.entity_id
_entity_poly.type
_entity_poly.pdbx_seq_one_letter_code
_entity_poly.pdbx_strand_id
1 'polypeptide(L)'
;MPSLAAAESANPEDSAMLEALAKSEAALQFPKLTDRQRFLAGPIESHLQFEKCSRPIRPVVASPQHMKDRVMIELRCQDAKPWHIFVPVRIVGTSPVAVASHAIIAGTVIKATDLKTEEHDISELPLGFLDDPTIAVGLTASRPIAGGAYLTNQQLVSPKVVQRGQSVTLLADVGGMSVRMAGRVLSDGLMNQRVKVQNLSSGKIVEGIARSEQIVEIILQ
;
A
#
# COMPACT_ATOMS: atom_id res chain seq x y z
N MET A 1 -6.49 -64.75 18.39
CA MET A 1 -5.56 -63.76 18.93
C MET A 1 -5.53 -62.58 17.95
N PRO A 2 -6.10 -61.44 18.29
CA PRO A 2 -5.99 -60.26 17.42
C PRO A 2 -4.62 -59.61 17.64
N SER A 3 -3.89 -59.46 16.56
CA SER A 3 -2.61 -58.72 16.50
C SER A 3 -2.87 -57.25 16.86
N LEU A 4 -2.26 -56.76 17.92
CA LEU A 4 -2.15 -55.33 18.19
C LEU A 4 -1.24 -54.74 17.10
N ALA A 5 -1.87 -54.06 16.13
CA ALA A 5 -1.15 -53.16 15.27
C ALA A 5 -0.58 -52.06 16.17
N ALA A 6 0.75 -52.00 16.27
CA ALA A 6 1.46 -50.92 16.90
C ALA A 6 1.00 -49.59 16.23
N ALA A 7 0.46 -48.67 17.02
CA ALA A 7 0.20 -47.33 16.57
C ALA A 7 1.57 -46.75 16.18
N GLU A 8 1.76 -46.60 14.88
CA GLU A 8 2.93 -45.92 14.29
C GLU A 8 2.93 -44.50 14.87
N SER A 9 3.89 -44.23 15.74
CA SER A 9 4.05 -42.93 16.39
C SER A 9 4.27 -41.89 15.31
N ALA A 10 3.22 -41.12 15.02
CA ALA A 10 3.32 -39.99 14.14
C ALA A 10 4.47 -39.09 14.67
N ASN A 11 5.51 -38.93 13.87
CA ASN A 11 6.59 -38.01 14.18
C ASN A 11 6.04 -36.59 13.95
N PRO A 12 5.81 -35.79 15.02
CA PRO A 12 5.20 -34.49 14.86
C PRO A 12 6.15 -33.53 14.16
N GLU A 13 5.59 -32.57 13.43
CA GLU A 13 6.34 -31.45 12.86
C GLU A 13 6.90 -30.57 13.98
N ASP A 14 8.11 -30.07 13.80
CA ASP A 14 8.78 -29.25 14.81
C ASP A 14 8.17 -27.83 14.82
N SER A 15 7.51 -27.45 15.91
CA SER A 15 6.90 -26.12 16.09
C SER A 15 7.91 -24.98 15.92
N ALA A 16 9.15 -25.17 16.37
CA ALA A 16 10.20 -24.17 16.20
C ALA A 16 10.58 -23.97 14.73
N MET A 17 10.57 -25.03 13.94
CA MET A 17 10.78 -24.96 12.49
C MET A 17 9.63 -24.22 11.80
N LEU A 18 8.38 -24.50 12.18
CA LEU A 18 7.20 -23.83 11.65
C LEU A 18 7.21 -22.33 11.97
N GLU A 19 7.56 -21.96 13.20
CA GLU A 19 7.73 -20.57 13.60
C GLU A 19 8.84 -19.87 12.82
N ALA A 20 9.99 -20.54 12.61
CA ALA A 20 11.09 -19.99 11.82
C ALA A 20 10.68 -19.77 10.35
N LEU A 21 9.93 -20.72 9.78
CA LEU A 21 9.40 -20.61 8.42
C LEU A 21 8.43 -19.43 8.28
N ALA A 22 7.54 -19.25 9.25
CA ALA A 22 6.62 -18.12 9.27
C ALA A 22 7.37 -16.78 9.39
N LYS A 23 8.41 -16.70 10.21
CA LYS A 23 9.27 -15.50 10.32
C LYS A 23 9.97 -15.18 9.01
N SER A 24 10.54 -16.18 8.36
CA SER A 24 11.26 -15.98 7.09
C SER A 24 10.34 -15.47 5.99
N GLU A 25 9.13 -16.00 5.89
CA GLU A 25 8.14 -15.52 4.92
C GLU A 25 7.70 -14.09 5.23
N ALA A 26 7.44 -13.76 6.50
CA ALA A 26 7.14 -12.38 6.89
C ALA A 26 8.27 -11.42 6.51
N ALA A 27 9.54 -11.81 6.70
CA ALA A 27 10.68 -11.00 6.32
C ALA A 27 10.79 -10.78 4.80
N LEU A 28 10.44 -11.76 3.98
CA LEU A 28 10.42 -11.62 2.52
C LEU A 28 9.36 -10.62 2.03
N GLN A 29 8.23 -10.55 2.72
CA GLN A 29 7.13 -9.65 2.35
C GLN A 29 7.39 -8.19 2.76
N PHE A 30 8.27 -7.96 3.74
CA PHE A 30 8.60 -6.63 4.25
C PHE A 30 10.11 -6.33 4.12
N PRO A 31 10.66 -6.28 2.90
CA PRO A 31 12.11 -6.14 2.68
C PRO A 31 12.66 -4.76 3.07
N LYS A 32 11.79 -3.76 3.30
CA LYS A 32 12.19 -2.41 3.73
C LYS A 32 12.39 -2.28 5.24
N LEU A 33 12.20 -3.35 6.00
CA LEU A 33 12.44 -3.31 7.43
C LEU A 33 13.94 -3.12 7.69
N THR A 34 14.25 -2.16 8.53
CA THR A 34 15.62 -1.81 8.92
C THR A 34 16.15 -2.81 9.95
N ASP A 35 17.46 -2.79 10.23
CA ASP A 35 18.08 -3.59 11.31
C ASP A 35 17.49 -3.35 12.70
N ARG A 36 16.67 -2.30 12.86
CA ARG A 36 15.98 -1.94 14.11
C ARG A 36 14.65 -2.67 14.31
N GLN A 37 14.25 -3.50 13.38
CA GLN A 37 12.96 -4.20 13.40
C GLN A 37 13.18 -5.71 13.47
N ARG A 38 12.34 -6.41 14.21
CA ARG A 38 12.40 -7.86 14.38
C ARG A 38 11.03 -8.49 14.15
N PHE A 39 11.04 -9.68 13.60
CA PHE A 39 9.88 -10.52 13.47
C PHE A 39 9.79 -11.49 14.63
N LEU A 40 8.67 -11.51 15.34
CA LEU A 40 8.39 -12.46 16.41
C LEU A 40 7.19 -13.31 16.00
N ALA A 41 7.41 -14.58 15.74
CA ALA A 41 6.30 -15.52 15.56
C ALA A 41 5.58 -15.73 16.90
N GLY A 42 4.27 -15.77 16.87
CA GLY A 42 3.49 -16.23 18.02
C GLY A 42 3.74 -17.72 18.26
N PRO A 43 3.66 -18.17 19.51
CA PRO A 43 3.88 -19.56 19.84
C PRO A 43 2.81 -20.45 19.19
N ILE A 44 3.25 -21.57 18.65
CA ILE A 44 2.33 -22.65 18.25
C ILE A 44 2.04 -23.45 19.49
N GLU A 45 0.76 -23.61 19.82
CA GLU A 45 0.34 -24.30 21.03
C GLU A 45 0.82 -25.77 21.03
N SER A 46 1.47 -26.19 22.12
CA SER A 46 2.14 -27.49 22.22
C SER A 46 1.19 -28.71 22.13
N HIS A 47 -0.12 -28.48 22.29
CA HIS A 47 -1.12 -29.55 22.11
C HIS A 47 -1.48 -29.77 20.62
N LEU A 48 -1.12 -28.85 19.73
CA LEU A 48 -1.30 -29.01 18.29
C LEU A 48 -0.15 -29.84 17.75
N GLN A 49 -0.45 -31.07 17.39
CA GLN A 49 0.51 -31.98 16.76
C GLN A 49 0.13 -32.12 15.28
N PHE A 50 1.07 -31.72 14.43
CA PHE A 50 0.91 -31.84 12.98
C PHE A 50 1.78 -33.00 12.49
N GLU A 51 1.24 -33.83 11.62
CA GLU A 51 2.03 -34.89 10.99
C GLU A 51 3.13 -34.25 10.14
N LYS A 52 4.33 -34.85 10.18
CA LYS A 52 5.47 -34.38 9.40
C LYS A 52 5.14 -34.37 7.91
N CYS A 53 5.37 -33.23 7.29
CA CYS A 53 5.12 -33.06 5.86
C CYS A 53 6.28 -33.66 5.06
N SER A 54 5.99 -34.54 4.10
CA SER A 54 6.98 -35.13 3.20
C SER A 54 7.39 -34.18 2.09
N ARG A 55 6.54 -33.18 1.79
CA ARG A 55 6.78 -32.12 0.82
C ARG A 55 7.12 -30.82 1.53
N PRO A 56 7.80 -29.87 0.86
CA PRO A 56 8.06 -28.55 1.43
C PRO A 56 6.75 -27.85 1.83
N ILE A 57 6.68 -27.41 3.08
CA ILE A 57 5.58 -26.62 3.60
C ILE A 57 5.57 -25.29 2.84
N ARG A 58 4.39 -24.86 2.38
CA ARG A 58 4.22 -23.61 1.63
C ARG A 58 3.69 -22.51 2.56
N PRO A 59 4.51 -21.50 2.86
CA PRO A 59 4.03 -20.33 3.56
C PRO A 59 3.30 -19.40 2.58
N VAL A 60 2.21 -18.79 3.05
CA VAL A 60 1.42 -17.81 2.29
C VAL A 60 0.98 -16.71 3.24
N VAL A 61 1.09 -15.44 2.82
CA VAL A 61 0.54 -14.33 3.59
C VAL A 61 -0.98 -14.36 3.47
N ALA A 62 -1.66 -14.68 4.58
CA ALA A 62 -3.12 -14.86 4.60
C ALA A 62 -3.87 -13.52 4.55
N SER A 63 -3.30 -12.44 5.08
CA SER A 63 -3.94 -11.12 5.07
C SER A 63 -2.90 -9.99 5.19
N PRO A 64 -2.41 -9.47 4.07
CA PRO A 64 -1.37 -8.43 4.09
C PRO A 64 -1.87 -7.03 4.47
N GLN A 65 -3.18 -6.80 4.52
CA GLN A 65 -3.70 -5.42 4.46
C GLN A 65 -4.31 -4.85 5.75
N HIS A 66 -4.42 -5.61 6.85
CA HIS A 66 -5.26 -5.15 7.96
C HIS A 66 -4.64 -5.13 9.36
N MET A 67 -3.34 -5.41 9.51
CA MET A 67 -2.70 -5.42 10.83
C MET A 67 -1.49 -4.48 10.87
N LYS A 68 -1.47 -3.57 11.83
CA LYS A 68 -0.43 -2.54 11.98
C LYS A 68 0.96 -3.15 12.19
N ASP A 69 1.04 -4.06 13.16
CA ASP A 69 2.25 -4.68 13.68
C ASP A 69 2.24 -6.21 13.55
N ARG A 70 1.27 -6.78 12.84
CA ARG A 70 1.09 -8.24 12.70
C ARG A 70 0.81 -8.62 11.27
N VAL A 71 1.38 -9.74 10.88
CA VAL A 71 1.04 -10.45 9.65
C VAL A 71 0.64 -11.87 9.99
N MET A 72 -0.40 -12.38 9.35
CA MET A 72 -0.81 -13.77 9.48
C MET A 72 -0.18 -14.59 8.36
N ILE A 73 0.68 -15.52 8.71
CA ILE A 73 1.27 -16.46 7.77
C ILE A 73 0.53 -17.79 7.86
N GLU A 74 -0.05 -18.21 6.76
CA GLU A 74 -0.62 -19.54 6.63
C GLU A 74 0.46 -20.51 6.17
N LEU A 75 0.69 -21.56 6.94
CA LEU A 75 1.57 -22.67 6.58
C LEU A 75 0.69 -23.83 6.12
N ARG A 76 0.95 -24.33 4.92
CA ARG A 76 0.17 -25.43 4.29
C ARG A 76 1.06 -26.62 3.99
N CYS A 77 0.64 -27.77 4.50
CA CYS A 77 1.14 -29.06 4.05
C CYS A 77 0.15 -29.68 3.05
N GLN A 78 0.63 -30.10 1.89
CA GLN A 78 -0.19 -30.69 0.81
C GLN A 78 0.14 -32.16 0.60
N ASP A 79 0.23 -32.93 1.69
CA ASP A 79 0.41 -34.37 1.67
C ASP A 79 -0.90 -35.16 1.64
N ALA A 80 -0.81 -36.48 1.77
CA ALA A 80 -1.98 -37.37 1.84
C ALA A 80 -2.92 -37.02 3.00
N LYS A 81 -2.37 -36.51 4.11
CA LYS A 81 -3.11 -35.93 5.22
C LYS A 81 -2.80 -34.42 5.28
N PRO A 82 -3.52 -33.61 4.51
CA PRO A 82 -3.23 -32.19 4.42
C PRO A 82 -3.62 -31.48 5.73
N TRP A 83 -2.80 -30.48 6.11
CA TRP A 83 -3.09 -29.60 7.23
C TRP A 83 -2.69 -28.17 6.89
N HIS A 84 -3.25 -27.20 7.60
CA HIS A 84 -2.85 -25.80 7.56
C HIS A 84 -2.98 -25.17 8.93
N ILE A 85 -2.12 -24.21 9.21
CA ILE A 85 -2.16 -23.40 10.43
C ILE A 85 -1.88 -21.95 10.10
N PHE A 86 -2.40 -21.06 10.93
CA PHE A 86 -2.12 -19.63 10.86
C PHE A 86 -1.18 -19.23 11.99
N VAL A 87 0.00 -18.75 11.64
CA VAL A 87 1.00 -18.28 12.60
C VAL A 87 0.99 -16.74 12.58
N PRO A 88 0.62 -16.08 13.69
CA PRO A 88 0.73 -14.64 13.79
C PRO A 88 2.20 -14.26 13.94
N VAL A 89 2.70 -13.40 13.06
CA VAL A 89 4.05 -12.84 13.18
C VAL A 89 3.92 -11.35 13.49
N ARG A 90 4.47 -10.94 14.64
CA ARG A 90 4.52 -9.52 15.05
C ARG A 90 5.81 -8.88 14.55
N ILE A 91 5.67 -7.64 14.11
CA ILE A 91 6.79 -6.76 13.78
C ILE A 91 7.00 -5.87 15.00
N VAL A 92 8.17 -5.92 15.61
CA VAL A 92 8.53 -5.12 16.79
C VAL A 92 9.74 -4.27 16.49
N GLY A 93 9.83 -3.09 17.09
CA GLY A 93 10.93 -2.15 16.91
C GLY A 93 10.43 -0.78 16.47
N THR A 94 11.35 0.08 16.04
CA THR A 94 11.05 1.44 15.63
C THR A 94 11.09 1.57 14.11
N SER A 95 10.34 2.55 13.60
CA SER A 95 10.35 2.94 12.19
C SER A 95 10.40 4.45 12.09
N PRO A 96 11.16 5.01 11.13
CA PRO A 96 10.99 6.40 10.76
C PRO A 96 9.56 6.60 10.27
N VAL A 97 8.96 7.72 10.60
CA VAL A 97 7.62 8.09 10.16
C VAL A 97 7.57 9.57 9.81
N ALA A 98 6.87 9.89 8.74
CA ALA A 98 6.59 11.26 8.35
C ALA A 98 5.55 11.87 9.31
N VAL A 99 5.91 13.00 9.92
CA VAL A 99 5.09 13.75 10.88
C VAL A 99 4.90 15.17 10.36
N ALA A 100 3.70 15.71 10.50
CA ALA A 100 3.42 17.11 10.15
C ALA A 100 4.14 18.05 11.13
N SER A 101 5.00 18.96 10.63
CA SER A 101 5.72 19.94 11.43
C SER A 101 4.78 20.97 12.07
N HIS A 102 3.66 21.26 11.43
CA HIS A 102 2.60 22.17 11.84
C HIS A 102 1.25 21.70 11.27
N ALA A 103 0.16 22.38 11.63
CA ALA A 103 -1.15 22.03 11.10
C ALA A 103 -1.23 22.31 9.59
N ILE A 104 -1.71 21.32 8.81
CA ILE A 104 -1.87 21.40 7.36
C ILE A 104 -3.37 21.42 7.06
N ILE A 105 -3.83 22.44 6.33
CA ILE A 105 -5.24 22.61 5.94
C ILE A 105 -5.58 21.68 4.78
N ALA A 106 -6.81 21.18 4.74
CA ALA A 106 -7.32 20.42 3.59
C ALA A 106 -7.18 21.22 2.27
N GLY A 107 -6.78 20.55 1.20
CA GLY A 107 -6.54 21.18 -0.09
C GLY A 107 -5.12 21.78 -0.26
N THR A 108 -4.29 21.80 0.79
CA THR A 108 -2.91 22.30 0.71
C THR A 108 -2.01 21.26 0.03
N VAL A 109 -1.19 21.71 -0.92
CA VAL A 109 -0.11 20.89 -1.51
C VAL A 109 1.03 20.82 -0.51
N ILE A 110 1.42 19.61 -0.14
CA ILE A 110 2.43 19.35 0.89
C ILE A 110 3.82 19.66 0.36
N LYS A 111 4.59 20.41 1.12
CA LYS A 111 6.00 20.73 0.85
C LYS A 111 6.90 19.98 1.81
N ALA A 112 8.17 19.82 1.44
CA ALA A 112 9.15 19.18 2.32
C ALA A 112 9.28 19.90 3.70
N THR A 113 9.10 21.23 3.72
CA THR A 113 9.14 22.05 4.95
C THR A 113 7.98 21.80 5.91
N ASP A 114 6.88 21.24 5.43
CA ASP A 114 5.69 20.94 6.22
C ASP A 114 5.84 19.63 6.99
N LEU A 115 6.91 18.88 6.72
CA LEU A 115 7.14 17.53 7.23
C LEU A 115 8.45 17.46 8.01
N LYS A 116 8.48 16.53 8.97
CA LYS A 116 9.67 16.05 9.67
C LYS A 116 9.63 14.54 9.78
N THR A 117 10.78 13.92 9.99
CA THR A 117 10.89 12.49 10.27
C THR A 117 11.12 12.29 11.75
N GLU A 118 10.37 11.40 12.37
CA GLU A 118 10.54 10.97 13.75
C GLU A 118 10.60 9.45 13.84
N GLU A 119 11.31 8.93 14.84
CA GLU A 119 11.37 7.49 15.12
C GLU A 119 10.29 7.13 16.14
N HIS A 120 9.40 6.21 15.78
CA HIS A 120 8.32 5.73 16.64
C HIS A 120 8.23 4.21 16.66
N ASP A 121 7.71 3.65 17.74
CA ASP A 121 7.42 2.22 17.83
C ASP A 121 6.33 1.86 16.80
N ILE A 122 6.57 0.80 16.03
CA ILE A 122 5.66 0.36 14.96
C ILE A 122 4.25 0.06 15.51
N SER A 123 4.17 -0.44 16.74
CA SER A 123 2.89 -0.77 17.37
C SER A 123 2.00 0.46 17.62
N GLU A 124 2.58 1.66 17.72
CA GLU A 124 1.88 2.93 17.92
C GLU A 124 1.45 3.57 16.60
N LEU A 125 2.10 3.22 15.48
CA LEU A 125 1.84 3.86 14.19
C LEU A 125 0.47 3.47 13.62
N PRO A 126 -0.22 4.39 12.93
CA PRO A 126 -1.48 4.10 12.26
C PRO A 126 -1.25 3.22 11.01
N LEU A 127 -2.29 2.52 10.58
CA LEU A 127 -2.25 1.79 9.31
C LEU A 127 -1.96 2.72 8.14
N GLY A 128 -1.03 2.32 7.26
CA GLY A 128 -0.68 3.09 6.07
C GLY A 128 0.11 4.36 6.40
N PHE A 129 0.82 4.38 7.53
CA PHE A 129 1.78 5.45 7.81
C PHE A 129 2.86 5.52 6.72
N LEU A 130 3.42 6.70 6.53
CA LEU A 130 4.52 6.92 5.59
C LEU A 130 5.84 6.88 6.34
N ASP A 131 6.71 5.96 5.94
CA ASP A 131 8.08 5.83 6.43
C ASP A 131 9.04 6.84 5.78
N ASP A 132 8.69 7.35 4.61
CA ASP A 132 9.46 8.33 3.86
C ASP A 132 8.59 9.58 3.58
N PRO A 133 8.95 10.76 4.14
CA PRO A 133 8.22 12.00 3.89
C PRO A 133 8.22 12.43 2.42
N THR A 134 9.21 12.01 1.62
CA THR A 134 9.30 12.39 0.21
C THR A 134 8.12 11.90 -0.62
N ILE A 135 7.47 10.79 -0.19
CA ILE A 135 6.27 10.25 -0.82
C ILE A 135 5.09 11.23 -0.74
N ALA A 136 5.02 12.03 0.32
CA ALA A 136 3.94 13.00 0.53
C ALA A 136 4.18 14.34 -0.19
N VAL A 137 5.41 14.66 -0.52
CA VAL A 137 5.76 15.94 -1.16
C VAL A 137 5.12 16.05 -2.55
N GLY A 138 4.42 17.16 -2.79
CA GLY A 138 3.68 17.40 -4.05
C GLY A 138 2.26 16.79 -4.05
N LEU A 139 1.90 15.95 -3.09
CA LEU A 139 0.52 15.49 -2.91
C LEU A 139 -0.29 16.55 -2.14
N THR A 140 -1.59 16.43 -2.19
CA THR A 140 -2.54 17.35 -1.54
C THR A 140 -3.16 16.67 -0.33
N ALA A 141 -3.25 17.39 0.80
CA ALA A 141 -3.99 16.94 1.98
C ALA A 141 -5.49 16.85 1.67
N SER A 142 -6.07 15.66 1.72
CA SER A 142 -7.51 15.45 1.49
C SER A 142 -8.39 15.91 2.66
N ARG A 143 -7.80 16.02 3.84
CA ARG A 143 -8.42 16.46 5.09
C ARG A 143 -7.41 17.23 5.93
N PRO A 144 -7.84 18.02 6.94
CA PRO A 144 -6.91 18.71 7.83
C PRO A 144 -6.02 17.70 8.56
N ILE A 145 -4.72 18.02 8.71
CA ILE A 145 -3.73 17.23 9.43
C ILE A 145 -3.22 18.11 10.57
N ALA A 146 -3.31 17.64 11.81
CA ALA A 146 -2.82 18.38 12.97
C ALA A 146 -1.29 18.41 13.01
N GLY A 147 -0.69 19.47 13.54
CA GLY A 147 0.75 19.50 13.83
C GLY A 147 1.12 18.38 14.80
N GLY A 148 2.21 17.67 14.50
CA GLY A 148 2.63 16.48 15.25
C GLY A 148 1.89 15.19 14.89
N ALA A 149 0.92 15.21 13.98
CA ALA A 149 0.23 14.00 13.55
C ALA A 149 1.06 13.22 12.52
N TYR A 150 0.97 11.87 12.57
CA TYR A 150 1.55 10.99 11.57
C TYR A 150 0.84 11.14 10.23
N LEU A 151 1.61 11.15 9.14
CA LEU A 151 1.05 11.13 7.80
C LEU A 151 0.71 9.69 7.39
N THR A 152 -0.44 9.55 6.72
CA THR A 152 -0.91 8.28 6.16
C THR A 152 -1.32 8.44 4.71
N ASN A 153 -1.25 7.37 3.93
CA ASN A 153 -1.70 7.36 2.54
C ASN A 153 -3.14 7.86 2.36
N GLN A 154 -4.02 7.57 3.34
CA GLN A 154 -5.45 7.95 3.28
C GLN A 154 -5.69 9.46 3.40
N GLN A 155 -4.71 10.20 3.92
CA GLN A 155 -4.80 11.67 4.06
C GLN A 155 -4.34 12.40 2.80
N LEU A 156 -3.80 11.69 1.81
CA LEU A 156 -3.14 12.24 0.65
C LEU A 156 -3.88 11.88 -0.63
N VAL A 157 -3.96 12.85 -1.51
CA VAL A 157 -4.50 12.69 -2.86
C VAL A 157 -3.58 13.40 -3.86
N SER A 158 -3.57 12.96 -5.10
CA SER A 158 -2.85 13.66 -6.15
C SER A 158 -3.44 15.07 -6.32
N PRO A 159 -2.62 16.10 -6.57
CA PRO A 159 -3.11 17.46 -6.78
C PRO A 159 -3.97 17.53 -8.03
N LYS A 160 -5.05 18.35 -7.98
CA LYS A 160 -5.82 18.68 -9.15
C LYS A 160 -5.00 19.59 -10.04
N VAL A 161 -4.71 19.18 -11.26
CA VAL A 161 -3.95 19.97 -12.21
C VAL A 161 -4.84 20.88 -13.06
N VAL A 162 -6.13 20.52 -13.20
CA VAL A 162 -7.14 21.39 -13.84
C VAL A 162 -8.40 21.43 -13.01
N GLN A 163 -9.08 22.60 -12.99
CA GLN A 163 -10.30 22.81 -12.23
C GLN A 163 -11.47 23.19 -13.16
N ARG A 164 -12.68 22.85 -12.76
CA ARG A 164 -13.89 23.23 -13.49
C ARG A 164 -13.95 24.75 -13.67
N GLY A 165 -14.23 25.18 -14.90
CA GLY A 165 -14.29 26.59 -15.29
C GLY A 165 -12.95 27.17 -15.71
N GLN A 166 -11.83 26.50 -15.49
CA GLN A 166 -10.48 26.93 -15.85
C GLN A 166 -10.34 26.96 -17.37
N SER A 167 -9.64 28.01 -17.88
CA SER A 167 -9.24 28.09 -19.28
C SER A 167 -7.95 27.31 -19.50
N VAL A 168 -7.92 26.47 -20.53
CA VAL A 168 -6.81 25.60 -20.89
C VAL A 168 -6.56 25.64 -22.40
N THR A 169 -5.38 25.21 -22.81
CA THR A 169 -5.06 24.93 -24.20
C THR A 169 -5.38 23.46 -24.49
N LEU A 170 -6.27 23.22 -25.43
CA LEU A 170 -6.52 21.92 -26.03
C LEU A 170 -5.43 21.63 -27.04
N LEU A 171 -4.74 20.50 -26.91
CA LEU A 171 -3.72 20.02 -27.82
C LEU A 171 -4.25 18.79 -28.54
N ALA A 172 -4.29 18.83 -29.87
CA ALA A 172 -4.64 17.68 -30.69
C ALA A 172 -3.54 17.41 -31.72
N ASP A 173 -3.05 16.17 -31.76
CA ASP A 173 -2.09 15.74 -32.77
C ASP A 173 -2.84 14.98 -33.89
N VAL A 174 -2.84 15.53 -35.09
CA VAL A 174 -3.49 14.97 -36.26
C VAL A 174 -2.50 14.85 -37.39
N GLY A 175 -2.17 13.62 -37.79
CA GLY A 175 -1.31 13.38 -38.96
C GLY A 175 0.08 14.04 -38.90
N GLY A 176 0.66 14.17 -37.70
CA GLY A 176 1.96 14.82 -37.45
C GLY A 176 1.89 16.33 -37.29
N MET A 177 0.70 16.92 -37.33
CA MET A 177 0.47 18.34 -37.03
C MET A 177 -0.15 18.50 -35.67
N SER A 178 0.40 19.40 -34.84
CA SER A 178 -0.10 19.74 -33.53
C SER A 178 -1.03 20.97 -33.63
N VAL A 179 -2.31 20.80 -33.33
CA VAL A 179 -3.32 21.86 -33.35
C VAL A 179 -3.60 22.31 -31.92
N ARG A 180 -3.56 23.62 -31.69
CA ARG A 180 -3.85 24.23 -30.39
C ARG A 180 -5.15 25.03 -30.47
N MET A 181 -6.02 24.84 -29.48
CA MET A 181 -7.30 25.52 -29.38
C MET A 181 -7.55 25.95 -27.94
N ALA A 182 -8.31 27.04 -27.74
CA ALA A 182 -8.73 27.44 -26.41
C ALA A 182 -9.92 26.56 -25.93
N GLY A 183 -9.83 26.11 -24.69
CA GLY A 183 -10.88 25.30 -24.06
C GLY A 183 -11.19 25.76 -22.65
N ARG A 184 -12.37 25.36 -22.15
CA ARG A 184 -12.79 25.55 -20.76
C ARG A 184 -13.10 24.20 -20.13
N VAL A 185 -12.44 23.92 -19.03
CA VAL A 185 -12.60 22.64 -18.28
C VAL A 185 -14.00 22.57 -17.67
N LEU A 186 -14.68 21.43 -17.84
CA LEU A 186 -16.03 21.19 -17.31
C LEU A 186 -16.04 20.33 -16.04
N SER A 187 -14.93 19.65 -15.73
CA SER A 187 -14.76 18.84 -14.51
C SER A 187 -13.34 18.93 -14.00
N ASP A 188 -13.15 18.90 -12.67
CA ASP A 188 -11.81 18.82 -12.07
C ASP A 188 -11.07 17.59 -12.59
N GLY A 189 -9.75 17.68 -12.70
CA GLY A 189 -8.91 16.57 -13.15
C GLY A 189 -7.54 16.55 -12.49
N LEU A 190 -7.07 15.32 -12.19
CA LEU A 190 -5.74 15.04 -11.75
C LEU A 190 -4.78 14.90 -12.94
N MET A 191 -3.50 14.90 -12.69
CA MET A 191 -2.48 14.60 -13.72
C MET A 191 -2.79 13.27 -14.41
N ASN A 192 -2.74 13.28 -15.73
CA ASN A 192 -3.05 12.13 -16.59
C ASN A 192 -4.50 11.61 -16.49
N GLN A 193 -5.40 12.31 -15.84
CA GLN A 193 -6.80 11.96 -15.78
C GLN A 193 -7.56 12.47 -17.00
N ARG A 194 -8.57 11.70 -17.43
CA ARG A 194 -9.49 12.08 -18.49
C ARG A 194 -10.48 13.13 -17.98
N VAL A 195 -10.59 14.24 -18.67
CA VAL A 195 -11.46 15.38 -18.33
C VAL A 195 -12.30 15.81 -19.53
N LYS A 196 -13.48 16.37 -19.25
CA LYS A 196 -14.34 16.99 -20.26
C LYS A 196 -13.98 18.46 -20.38
N VAL A 197 -13.80 18.92 -21.62
CA VAL A 197 -13.45 20.31 -21.92
C VAL A 197 -14.32 20.83 -23.05
N GLN A 198 -14.84 22.02 -22.92
CA GLN A 198 -15.55 22.71 -23.99
C GLN A 198 -14.54 23.48 -24.86
N ASN A 199 -14.49 23.18 -26.12
CA ASN A 199 -13.75 23.98 -27.08
C ASN A 199 -14.46 25.35 -27.28
N LEU A 200 -13.77 26.42 -26.97
CA LEU A 200 -14.37 27.78 -27.00
C LEU A 200 -14.66 28.29 -28.40
N SER A 201 -13.95 27.80 -29.43
CA SER A 201 -14.17 28.22 -30.80
C SER A 201 -15.38 27.54 -31.46
N SER A 202 -15.57 26.24 -31.18
CA SER A 202 -16.64 25.44 -31.79
C SER A 202 -17.84 25.20 -30.87
N GLY A 203 -17.74 25.49 -29.57
CA GLY A 203 -18.72 25.19 -28.54
C GLY A 203 -18.86 23.70 -28.22
N LYS A 204 -18.17 22.81 -28.92
CA LYS A 204 -18.27 21.36 -28.74
C LYS A 204 -17.55 20.90 -27.47
N ILE A 205 -18.12 19.89 -26.83
CA ILE A 205 -17.50 19.22 -25.68
C ILE A 205 -16.64 18.06 -26.20
N VAL A 206 -15.39 18.02 -25.79
CA VAL A 206 -14.42 17.00 -26.14
C VAL A 206 -13.84 16.36 -24.87
N GLU A 207 -13.37 15.13 -24.97
CA GLU A 207 -12.62 14.48 -23.90
C GLU A 207 -11.12 14.55 -24.18
N GLY A 208 -10.35 14.82 -23.15
CA GLY A 208 -8.89 14.87 -23.24
C GLY A 208 -8.23 14.45 -21.92
N ILE A 209 -6.91 14.29 -21.96
CA ILE A 209 -6.08 13.95 -20.81
C ILE A 209 -5.46 15.23 -20.27
N ALA A 210 -5.62 15.51 -18.97
CA ALA A 210 -4.98 16.63 -18.30
C ALA A 210 -3.46 16.37 -18.18
N ARG A 211 -2.63 17.11 -18.93
CA ARG A 211 -1.19 16.96 -18.96
C ARG A 211 -0.47 17.98 -18.07
N SER A 212 -1.08 19.11 -17.84
CA SER A 212 -0.60 20.13 -16.92
C SER A 212 -1.75 21.06 -16.53
N GLU A 213 -1.47 22.05 -15.68
CA GLU A 213 -2.44 23.07 -15.29
C GLU A 213 -3.03 23.86 -16.49
N GLN A 214 -2.34 23.88 -17.61
CA GLN A 214 -2.72 24.68 -18.78
C GLN A 214 -2.98 23.87 -20.05
N ILE A 215 -2.69 22.55 -20.04
CA ILE A 215 -2.73 21.72 -21.26
C ILE A 215 -3.61 20.50 -21.04
N VAL A 216 -4.59 20.33 -21.93
CA VAL A 216 -5.38 19.12 -22.07
C VAL A 216 -5.17 18.56 -23.48
N GLU A 217 -4.65 17.34 -23.56
CA GLU A 217 -4.44 16.61 -24.82
C GLU A 217 -5.72 15.90 -25.23
N ILE A 218 -6.23 16.17 -26.44
CA ILE A 218 -7.47 15.59 -26.93
C ILE A 218 -7.24 14.13 -27.34
N ILE A 219 -8.16 13.25 -26.93
CA ILE A 219 -8.22 11.86 -27.39
C ILE A 219 -9.00 11.86 -28.71
N LEU A 220 -8.31 11.68 -29.81
CA LEU A 220 -8.96 11.46 -31.10
C LEU A 220 -9.51 10.03 -31.13
N GLN A 221 -10.81 9.91 -31.33
CA GLN A 221 -11.49 8.63 -31.57
C GLN A 221 -11.46 8.28 -33.05
#